data_1ce07e0641ffbc3bc35b73d27f6b8e21
#
_entry.id   1ce07e0641ffbc3bc35b73d27f6b8e21
#
_cell.length_a   1.000
_cell.length_b   1.000
_cell.length_c   1.000
_cell.angle_alpha   90.00
_cell.angle_beta   90.00
_cell.angle_gamma   90.00
#
_symmetry.space_group_name_H-M   'P 1'
#
loop_
_entity.id
_entity.type
_entity.pdbx_description
1 polymer ?
#
loop_
_entity_poly.entity_id
_entity_poly.type
_entity_poly.pdbx_seq_one_letter_code
_entity_poly.pdbx_strand_id
1 'polypeptide(L)'
;MTLELLSKAQLQIINRRGHQYPLDAAEKDYFLALVAKIIYESELKEKLVFKGGTALYHTYLPQLRFSEDLDFTALSPVNLEDLAKVIATHDFLELKEHHISEFTVKINRLKYAGPLGMPNSLKIEVDVAQNVVLPACEKEYRNAYGVQAMVRVMDLREILAEKIRAASDRARYRDFYDIAMILDSYPMDLSEIIDLVRRKEIRKPISQSSMLKNWEIARQEKGRGIDLIVYSKEISENEILNAINRVGSFEISRTEQKIDSFEL
;
A
#
# COMPACT_ATOMS: atom_id res chain seq x y z
N MET A 1 19.29 18.51 -3.74
CA MET A 1 18.40 19.43 -4.53
C MET A 1 17.25 19.86 -3.63
N THR A 2 16.99 21.15 -3.51
CA THR A 2 15.84 21.64 -2.75
C THR A 2 14.58 21.36 -3.59
N LEU A 3 13.66 20.54 -3.08
CA LEU A 3 12.38 20.30 -3.72
C LEU A 3 11.50 21.55 -3.53
N GLU A 4 11.09 22.15 -4.62
CA GLU A 4 10.14 23.27 -4.58
C GLU A 4 8.72 22.72 -4.46
N LEU A 5 8.02 23.11 -3.41
CA LEU A 5 6.65 22.67 -3.16
C LEU A 5 5.65 23.45 -4.02
N LEU A 6 4.57 22.78 -4.42
CA LEU A 6 3.45 23.43 -5.05
C LEU A 6 2.85 24.52 -4.14
N SER A 7 2.42 25.61 -4.73
CA SER A 7 1.58 26.60 -4.03
C SER A 7 0.16 26.05 -3.84
N LYS A 8 -0.61 26.62 -2.89
CA LYS A 8 -2.02 26.28 -2.69
C LYS A 8 -2.84 26.41 -3.97
N ALA A 9 -2.61 27.47 -4.75
CA ALA A 9 -3.34 27.71 -6.01
C ALA A 9 -3.04 26.62 -7.06
N GLN A 10 -1.78 26.22 -7.19
CA GLN A 10 -1.38 25.12 -8.10
C GLN A 10 -2.03 23.79 -7.68
N LEU A 11 -1.97 23.44 -6.38
CA LEU A 11 -2.60 22.23 -5.86
C LEU A 11 -4.10 22.19 -6.15
N GLN A 12 -4.80 23.31 -5.92
CA GLN A 12 -6.25 23.43 -6.18
C GLN A 12 -6.59 23.27 -7.68
N ILE A 13 -5.79 23.86 -8.58
CA ILE A 13 -6.01 23.77 -10.03
C ILE A 13 -5.78 22.33 -10.49
N ILE A 14 -4.70 21.69 -10.05
CA ILE A 14 -4.35 20.30 -10.40
C ILE A 14 -5.44 19.35 -9.91
N ASN A 15 -5.84 19.44 -8.64
CA ASN A 15 -6.89 18.60 -8.07
C ASN A 15 -8.23 18.76 -8.80
N ARG A 16 -8.63 19.98 -9.15
CA ARG A 16 -9.87 20.24 -9.90
C ARG A 16 -9.86 19.59 -11.29
N ARG A 17 -8.71 19.53 -11.96
CA ARG A 17 -8.55 18.92 -13.27
C ARG A 17 -8.34 17.40 -13.23
N GLY A 18 -7.91 16.89 -12.09
CA GLY A 18 -7.59 15.48 -11.85
C GLY A 18 -8.68 14.77 -11.04
N HIS A 19 -8.31 14.30 -9.85
CA HIS A 19 -9.14 13.40 -9.05
C HIS A 19 -10.29 14.06 -8.29
N GLN A 20 -10.30 15.38 -8.15
CA GLN A 20 -11.32 16.14 -7.41
C GLN A 20 -11.51 15.67 -5.95
N TYR A 21 -10.42 15.24 -5.32
CA TYR A 21 -10.42 14.86 -3.91
C TYR A 21 -10.76 16.06 -2.99
N PRO A 22 -11.22 15.82 -1.74
CA PRO A 22 -11.11 16.80 -0.68
C PRO A 22 -9.67 17.38 -0.65
N LEU A 23 -9.51 18.68 -0.39
CA LEU A 23 -8.20 19.33 -0.57
C LEU A 23 -7.12 18.76 0.36
N ASP A 24 -7.49 18.34 1.55
CA ASP A 24 -6.60 17.67 2.51
C ASP A 24 -6.12 16.29 1.99
N ALA A 25 -7.01 15.54 1.33
CA ALA A 25 -6.66 14.29 0.67
C ALA A 25 -5.77 14.54 -0.57
N ALA A 26 -6.06 15.58 -1.37
CA ALA A 26 -5.24 15.97 -2.50
C ALA A 26 -3.82 16.38 -2.08
N GLU A 27 -3.70 17.14 -0.97
CA GLU A 27 -2.41 17.50 -0.41
C GLU A 27 -1.66 16.26 0.09
N LYS A 28 -2.36 15.35 0.77
CA LYS A 28 -1.78 14.08 1.22
C LYS A 28 -1.28 13.25 0.03
N ASP A 29 -2.05 13.13 -1.04
CA ASP A 29 -1.67 12.42 -2.27
C ASP A 29 -0.42 13.02 -2.93
N TYR A 30 -0.32 14.34 -2.95
CA TYR A 30 0.88 15.05 -3.41
C TYR A 30 2.10 14.70 -2.54
N PHE A 31 1.95 14.69 -1.21
CA PHE A 31 3.05 14.34 -0.30
C PHE A 31 3.41 12.86 -0.33
N LEU A 32 2.47 11.95 -0.63
CA LEU A 32 2.79 10.55 -0.89
C LEU A 32 3.76 10.42 -2.08
N ALA A 33 3.50 11.17 -3.17
CA ALA A 33 4.39 11.17 -4.32
C ALA A 33 5.78 11.76 -4.00
N LEU A 34 5.84 12.87 -3.24
CA LEU A 34 7.11 13.48 -2.82
C LEU A 34 7.93 12.55 -1.92
N VAL A 35 7.29 11.93 -0.93
CA VAL A 35 7.99 11.04 0.01
C VAL A 35 8.44 9.76 -0.68
N ALA A 36 7.64 9.19 -1.60
CA ALA A 36 8.06 8.07 -2.42
C ALA A 36 9.31 8.45 -3.26
N LYS A 37 9.32 9.64 -3.90
CA LYS A 37 10.49 10.16 -4.61
C LYS A 37 11.71 10.26 -3.69
N ILE A 38 11.58 10.88 -2.54
CA ILE A 38 12.67 11.05 -1.55
C ILE A 38 13.28 9.70 -1.15
N ILE A 39 12.44 8.70 -0.87
CA ILE A 39 12.89 7.35 -0.51
C ILE A 39 13.66 6.71 -1.68
N TYR A 40 13.12 6.76 -2.89
CA TYR A 40 13.72 6.10 -4.04
C TYR A 40 14.87 6.88 -4.72
N GLU A 41 15.09 8.13 -4.35
CA GLU A 41 16.30 8.88 -4.69
C GLU A 41 17.42 8.74 -3.64
N SER A 42 17.16 8.01 -2.54
CA SER A 42 18.12 7.70 -1.48
C SER A 42 18.73 6.30 -1.62
N GLU A 43 19.64 5.97 -0.71
CA GLU A 43 20.21 4.62 -0.55
C GLU A 43 19.16 3.54 -0.19
N LEU A 44 17.97 3.94 0.28
CA LEU A 44 16.88 3.02 0.59
C LEU A 44 16.25 2.36 -0.64
N LYS A 45 16.45 2.89 -1.84
CA LYS A 45 15.93 2.34 -3.10
C LYS A 45 16.32 0.88 -3.34
N GLU A 46 17.52 0.48 -2.89
CA GLU A 46 18.01 -0.89 -3.03
C GLU A 46 17.48 -1.84 -1.95
N LYS A 47 17.03 -1.28 -0.84
CA LYS A 47 16.57 -2.02 0.33
C LYS A 47 15.05 -2.21 0.38
N LEU A 48 14.25 -1.37 -0.29
CA LEU A 48 12.81 -1.32 -0.14
C LEU A 48 12.07 -1.69 -1.43
N VAL A 49 11.05 -2.51 -1.29
CA VAL A 49 10.07 -2.82 -2.35
C VAL A 49 8.73 -2.22 -1.97
N PHE A 50 8.23 -1.31 -2.80
CA PHE A 50 6.96 -0.62 -2.63
C PHE A 50 5.80 -1.57 -2.86
N LYS A 51 4.81 -1.57 -1.95
CA LYS A 51 3.63 -2.44 -2.01
C LYS A 51 2.37 -1.73 -1.55
N GLY A 52 1.31 -2.49 -1.33
CA GLY A 52 0.06 -1.96 -0.78
C GLY A 52 -0.81 -1.22 -1.78
N GLY A 53 -1.81 -0.50 -1.27
CA GLY A 53 -2.79 0.19 -2.10
C GLY A 53 -2.19 1.35 -2.88
N THR A 54 -1.30 2.13 -2.28
CA THR A 54 -0.64 3.27 -2.93
C THR A 54 0.23 2.79 -4.08
N ALA A 55 1.03 1.72 -3.88
CA ALA A 55 1.79 1.11 -4.96
C ALA A 55 0.89 0.63 -6.11
N LEU A 56 -0.20 -0.06 -5.80
CA LEU A 56 -1.16 -0.57 -6.80
C LEU A 56 -1.70 0.55 -7.70
N TYR A 57 -2.20 1.64 -7.10
CA TYR A 57 -2.88 2.71 -7.86
C TYR A 57 -1.94 3.74 -8.49
N HIS A 58 -0.70 3.81 -8.06
CA HIS A 58 0.29 4.72 -8.66
C HIS A 58 1.22 4.03 -9.67
N THR A 59 1.19 2.69 -9.78
CA THR A 59 2.09 1.98 -10.71
C THR A 59 1.39 1.03 -11.68
N TYR A 60 0.31 0.36 -11.28
CA TYR A 60 -0.38 -0.65 -12.08
C TYR A 60 -1.76 -0.22 -12.58
N LEU A 61 -2.63 0.22 -11.68
CA LEU A 61 -3.99 0.66 -11.99
C LEU A 61 -4.09 2.19 -12.06
N PRO A 62 -5.10 2.74 -12.74
CA PRO A 62 -5.48 4.13 -12.53
C PRO A 62 -5.88 4.33 -11.07
N GLN A 63 -5.86 5.56 -10.59
CA GLN A 63 -6.18 5.90 -9.20
C GLN A 63 -7.70 5.83 -8.94
N LEU A 64 -8.23 4.60 -8.86
CA LEU A 64 -9.67 4.31 -8.74
C LEU A 64 -10.19 4.51 -7.30
N ARG A 65 -9.29 4.58 -6.34
CA ARG A 65 -9.56 4.97 -4.96
C ARG A 65 -8.37 5.70 -4.36
N PHE A 66 -8.62 6.49 -3.35
CA PHE A 66 -7.57 7.10 -2.56
C PHE A 66 -6.86 6.05 -1.67
N SER A 67 -5.56 6.17 -1.53
CA SER A 67 -4.73 5.38 -0.61
C SER A 67 -3.80 6.30 0.17
N GLU A 68 -3.67 6.08 1.49
CA GLU A 68 -3.16 7.09 2.42
C GLU A 68 -1.75 6.79 2.95
N ASP A 69 -1.29 5.55 2.79
CA ASP A 69 -0.10 5.04 3.46
C ASP A 69 0.97 4.66 2.42
N LEU A 70 2.24 4.73 2.78
CA LEU A 70 3.35 4.17 2.01
C LEU A 70 3.80 2.87 2.67
N ASP A 71 3.53 1.76 2.00
CA ASP A 71 3.85 0.42 2.48
C ASP A 71 5.02 -0.17 1.71
N PHE A 72 5.97 -0.75 2.42
CA PHE A 72 7.17 -1.38 1.85
C PHE A 72 7.41 -2.76 2.47
N THR A 73 8.17 -3.60 1.74
CA THR A 73 8.85 -4.77 2.29
C THR A 73 10.35 -4.57 2.16
N ALA A 74 11.09 -4.85 3.23
CA ALA A 74 12.54 -4.76 3.23
C ALA A 74 13.17 -6.01 2.58
N LEU A 75 14.11 -5.81 1.65
CA LEU A 75 14.94 -6.88 1.06
C LEU A 75 16.21 -7.16 1.87
N SER A 76 16.59 -6.21 2.72
CA SER A 76 17.74 -6.27 3.62
C SER A 76 17.43 -5.44 4.87
N PRO A 77 18.19 -5.57 5.96
CA PRO A 77 17.90 -4.86 7.19
C PRO A 77 17.72 -3.35 6.99
N VAL A 78 16.61 -2.83 7.49
CA VAL A 78 16.24 -1.41 7.53
C VAL A 78 15.76 -1.09 8.93
N ASN A 79 16.27 -0.03 9.51
CA ASN A 79 15.85 0.44 10.82
C ASN A 79 15.22 1.85 10.76
N LEU A 80 14.71 2.35 11.87
CA LEU A 80 14.12 3.67 11.94
C LEU A 80 15.11 4.79 11.63
N GLU A 81 16.37 4.63 12.01
CA GLU A 81 17.43 5.64 11.81
C GLU A 81 17.73 5.83 10.32
N ASP A 82 17.71 4.76 9.53
CA ASP A 82 17.84 4.82 8.07
C ASP A 82 16.72 5.70 7.45
N LEU A 83 15.47 5.49 7.88
CA LEU A 83 14.33 6.29 7.42
C LEU A 83 14.42 7.74 7.92
N ALA A 84 14.74 7.93 9.20
CA ALA A 84 14.83 9.25 9.82
C ALA A 84 15.92 10.11 9.16
N LYS A 85 17.06 9.52 8.82
CA LYS A 85 18.16 10.19 8.12
C LYS A 85 17.71 10.73 6.75
N VAL A 86 16.99 9.93 5.99
CA VAL A 86 16.47 10.32 4.67
C VAL A 86 15.42 11.43 4.80
N ILE A 87 14.49 11.29 5.76
CA ILE A 87 13.43 12.27 6.02
C ILE A 87 14.02 13.61 6.47
N ALA A 88 15.01 13.61 7.36
CA ALA A 88 15.62 14.81 7.93
C ALA A 88 16.36 15.69 6.89
N THR A 89 16.57 15.21 5.67
CA THR A 89 17.15 16.02 4.59
C THR A 89 16.19 17.08 4.03
N HIS A 90 14.92 17.07 4.48
CA HIS A 90 13.85 17.93 3.95
C HIS A 90 13.13 18.65 5.09
N ASP A 91 13.30 19.98 5.18
CA ASP A 91 12.78 20.84 6.27
C ASP A 91 11.26 20.83 6.41
N PHE A 92 10.53 20.46 5.33
CA PHE A 92 9.06 20.36 5.36
C PHE A 92 8.54 19.03 5.92
N LEU A 93 9.41 18.08 6.31
CA LEU A 93 9.06 16.79 6.91
C LEU A 93 9.52 16.73 8.36
N GLU A 94 8.67 16.19 9.24
CA GLU A 94 8.99 16.00 10.65
C GLU A 94 8.45 14.66 11.17
N LEU A 95 9.35 13.76 11.60
CA LEU A 95 8.98 12.50 12.24
C LEU A 95 8.47 12.76 13.65
N LYS A 96 7.22 12.39 13.95
CA LYS A 96 6.57 12.62 15.25
C LYS A 96 6.35 11.35 16.04
N GLU A 97 5.82 10.33 15.41
CA GLU A 97 5.42 9.09 16.09
C GLU A 97 5.89 7.88 15.28
N HIS A 98 6.46 6.92 15.96
CA HIS A 98 6.91 5.67 15.36
C HIS A 98 6.64 4.48 16.27
N HIS A 99 6.70 3.28 15.69
CA HIS A 99 6.61 2.01 16.36
C HIS A 99 7.55 1.02 15.71
N ILE A 100 8.28 0.26 16.51
CA ILE A 100 9.20 -0.77 16.05
C ILE A 100 8.80 -2.09 16.70
N SER A 101 8.73 -3.15 15.90
CA SER A 101 8.54 -4.52 16.35
C SER A 101 9.47 -5.45 15.58
N GLU A 102 9.50 -6.72 15.93
CA GLU A 102 10.21 -7.75 15.16
C GLU A 102 9.69 -7.92 13.72
N PHE A 103 8.49 -7.41 13.41
CA PHE A 103 7.84 -7.55 12.12
C PHE A 103 7.81 -6.28 11.29
N THR A 104 7.87 -5.11 11.93
CA THR A 104 7.68 -3.84 11.23
C THR A 104 8.49 -2.70 11.84
N VAL A 105 8.99 -1.82 10.96
CA VAL A 105 9.40 -0.45 11.29
C VAL A 105 8.33 0.48 10.76
N LYS A 106 7.66 1.22 11.65
CA LYS A 106 6.50 2.04 11.31
C LYS A 106 6.65 3.47 11.77
N ILE A 107 6.45 4.41 10.88
CA ILE A 107 6.24 5.82 11.18
C ILE A 107 4.74 6.05 11.16
N ASN A 108 4.12 6.14 12.34
CA ASN A 108 2.67 6.37 12.46
C ASN A 108 2.29 7.79 12.08
N ARG A 109 3.23 8.74 12.25
CA ARG A 109 2.99 10.15 11.98
C ARG A 109 4.24 10.85 11.45
N LEU A 110 4.36 10.90 10.13
CA LEU A 110 5.27 11.78 9.42
C LEU A 110 4.52 13.07 9.10
N LYS A 111 4.70 14.10 9.93
CA LYS A 111 4.09 15.40 9.71
C LYS A 111 4.77 16.10 8.54
N TYR A 112 4.01 16.86 7.75
CA TYR A 112 4.55 17.71 6.70
C TYR A 112 3.96 19.13 6.76
N ALA A 113 4.77 20.08 6.30
CA ALA A 113 4.35 21.47 6.11
C ALA A 113 3.94 21.67 4.65
N GLY A 114 2.66 21.53 4.37
CA GLY A 114 2.10 21.58 3.03
C GLY A 114 1.53 22.95 2.64
N PRO A 115 1.20 23.15 1.35
CA PRO A 115 0.68 24.42 0.81
C PRO A 115 -0.66 24.87 1.38
N LEU A 116 -1.44 23.97 2.01
CA LEU A 116 -2.70 24.36 2.67
C LEU A 116 -2.47 25.04 4.02
N GLY A 117 -1.29 24.87 4.63
CA GLY A 117 -0.97 25.41 5.94
C GLY A 117 -1.74 24.74 7.08
N MET A 118 -2.39 23.61 6.83
CA MET A 118 -3.13 22.83 7.81
C MET A 118 -2.28 21.65 8.32
N PRO A 119 -2.41 21.27 9.60
CA PRO A 119 -1.72 20.07 10.12
C PRO A 119 -2.16 18.82 9.37
N ASN A 120 -1.21 18.11 8.76
CA ASN A 120 -1.46 16.85 8.09
C ASN A 120 -0.24 15.92 8.23
N SER A 121 -0.42 14.63 7.98
CA SER A 121 0.66 13.64 8.12
C SER A 121 0.45 12.42 7.25
N LEU A 122 1.53 11.71 6.97
CA LEU A 122 1.57 10.42 6.30
C LEU A 122 1.92 9.32 7.29
N LYS A 123 1.63 8.08 6.89
CA LYS A 123 2.19 6.87 7.51
C LYS A 123 3.13 6.18 6.54
N ILE A 124 4.20 5.63 7.10
CA ILE A 124 5.14 4.76 6.39
C ILE A 124 5.22 3.47 7.18
N GLU A 125 5.06 2.34 6.52
CA GLU A 125 5.21 1.02 7.11
C GLU A 125 6.20 0.19 6.29
N VAL A 126 7.26 -0.29 6.96
CA VAL A 126 8.24 -1.21 6.38
C VAL A 126 8.07 -2.56 7.07
N ASP A 127 7.59 -3.54 6.32
CA ASP A 127 7.53 -4.92 6.76
C ASP A 127 8.93 -5.54 6.64
N VAL A 128 9.48 -6.01 7.76
CA VAL A 128 10.83 -6.60 7.83
C VAL A 128 10.81 -8.12 7.99
N ALA A 129 9.62 -8.71 8.08
CA ALA A 129 9.41 -10.14 8.27
C ALA A 129 8.90 -10.85 7.01
N GLN A 130 8.12 -10.17 6.15
CA GLN A 130 7.62 -10.75 4.91
C GLN A 130 8.72 -10.84 3.85
N ASN A 131 8.77 -11.97 3.18
CA ASN A 131 9.63 -12.14 2.01
C ASN A 131 8.99 -11.53 0.76
N VAL A 132 9.82 -11.11 -0.18
CA VAL A 132 9.45 -10.81 -1.57
C VAL A 132 9.79 -12.05 -2.40
N VAL A 133 8.78 -12.61 -3.07
CA VAL A 133 8.87 -13.91 -3.74
C VAL A 133 9.28 -13.77 -5.20
N LEU A 134 8.74 -12.76 -5.88
CA LEU A 134 9.04 -12.46 -7.29
C LEU A 134 10.01 -11.28 -7.39
N PRO A 135 10.82 -11.21 -8.45
CA PRO A 135 11.63 -10.03 -8.69
C PRO A 135 10.78 -8.75 -8.72
N ALA A 136 11.20 -7.74 -7.97
CA ALA A 136 10.53 -6.46 -7.99
C ALA A 136 10.70 -5.76 -9.35
N CYS A 137 9.71 -4.96 -9.73
CA CYS A 137 9.66 -4.24 -11.01
C CYS A 137 10.03 -2.78 -10.82
N GLU A 138 10.79 -2.20 -11.75
CA GLU A 138 10.97 -0.75 -11.83
C GLU A 138 9.80 -0.12 -12.58
N LYS A 139 9.11 0.84 -11.96
CA LYS A 139 7.97 1.54 -12.55
C LYS A 139 7.97 3.02 -12.20
N GLU A 140 7.39 3.82 -13.08
CA GLU A 140 7.09 5.22 -12.79
C GLU A 140 5.98 5.30 -11.74
N TYR A 141 6.17 6.18 -10.73
CA TYR A 141 5.12 6.57 -9.79
C TYR A 141 4.23 7.62 -10.48
N ARG A 142 3.09 7.18 -11.00
CA ARG A 142 2.14 8.04 -11.71
C ARG A 142 1.37 8.91 -10.72
N ASN A 143 1.32 10.19 -10.96
CA ASN A 143 0.59 11.17 -10.14
C ASN A 143 0.15 12.37 -10.97
N ALA A 144 -0.79 13.15 -10.46
CA ALA A 144 -1.30 14.35 -11.14
C ALA A 144 -0.41 15.59 -10.93
N TYR A 145 0.53 15.55 -10.00
CA TYR A 145 1.26 16.71 -9.49
C TYR A 145 2.58 16.99 -10.23
N GLY A 146 2.95 16.16 -11.19
CA GLY A 146 4.20 16.30 -11.94
C GLY A 146 5.44 15.84 -11.18
N VAL A 147 5.28 15.13 -10.06
CA VAL A 147 6.40 14.56 -9.33
C VAL A 147 6.94 13.35 -10.10
N GLN A 148 8.15 13.49 -10.62
CA GLN A 148 8.83 12.40 -11.33
C GLN A 148 9.56 11.51 -10.32
N ALA A 149 9.20 10.24 -10.26
CA ALA A 149 9.85 9.24 -9.43
C ALA A 149 9.79 7.86 -10.10
N MET A 150 10.90 7.16 -10.11
CA MET A 150 10.97 5.72 -10.42
C MET A 150 10.97 4.96 -9.11
N VAL A 151 10.13 3.94 -9.00
CA VAL A 151 9.97 3.16 -7.77
C VAL A 151 10.19 1.68 -8.06
N ARG A 152 10.82 0.97 -7.14
CA ARG A 152 10.93 -0.48 -7.15
C ARG A 152 9.68 -1.05 -6.48
N VAL A 153 8.77 -1.59 -7.28
CA VAL A 153 7.44 -2.04 -6.83
C VAL A 153 7.33 -3.56 -6.87
N MET A 154 6.58 -4.13 -5.93
CA MET A 154 6.23 -5.54 -5.89
C MET A 154 5.50 -5.95 -7.17
N ASP A 155 5.82 -7.15 -7.72
CA ASP A 155 5.10 -7.70 -8.88
C ASP A 155 3.59 -7.75 -8.61
N LEU A 156 2.78 -7.43 -9.63
CA LEU A 156 1.33 -7.33 -9.46
C LEU A 156 0.69 -8.64 -8.99
N ARG A 157 1.23 -9.78 -9.43
CA ARG A 157 0.78 -11.12 -8.99
C ARG A 157 1.00 -11.29 -7.49
N GLU A 158 2.13 -10.82 -6.99
CA GLU A 158 2.46 -10.87 -5.57
C GLU A 158 1.64 -9.85 -4.76
N ILE A 159 1.34 -8.66 -5.30
CA ILE A 159 0.38 -7.72 -4.70
C ILE A 159 -0.99 -8.38 -4.57
N LEU A 160 -1.47 -9.08 -5.60
CA LEU A 160 -2.75 -9.81 -5.54
C LEU A 160 -2.71 -10.90 -4.47
N ALA A 161 -1.63 -11.67 -4.38
CA ALA A 161 -1.45 -12.67 -3.34
C ALA A 161 -1.50 -12.07 -1.93
N GLU A 162 -0.87 -10.91 -1.71
CA GLU A 162 -0.96 -10.17 -0.45
C GLU A 162 -2.37 -9.66 -0.15
N LYS A 163 -3.13 -9.24 -1.16
CA LYS A 163 -4.52 -8.82 -1.01
C LYS A 163 -5.44 -9.99 -0.66
N ILE A 164 -5.26 -11.15 -1.27
CA ILE A 164 -5.99 -12.38 -0.93
C ILE A 164 -5.71 -12.79 0.52
N ARG A 165 -4.43 -12.78 0.94
CA ARG A 165 -4.04 -13.03 2.32
C ARG A 165 -4.71 -12.04 3.28
N ALA A 166 -4.67 -10.74 2.97
CA ALA A 166 -5.27 -9.69 3.79
C ALA A 166 -6.79 -9.82 3.89
N ALA A 167 -7.48 -10.10 2.79
CA ALA A 167 -8.94 -10.31 2.75
C ALA A 167 -9.37 -11.56 3.54
N SER A 168 -8.50 -12.57 3.61
CA SER A 168 -8.74 -13.75 4.46
C SER A 168 -8.51 -13.47 5.95
N ASP A 169 -7.57 -12.57 6.30
CA ASP A 169 -7.20 -12.26 7.70
C ASP A 169 -8.08 -11.19 8.35
N ARG A 170 -8.62 -10.24 7.56
CA ARG A 170 -9.35 -9.06 8.06
C ARG A 170 -10.50 -8.63 7.14
N ALA A 171 -11.52 -8.00 7.73
CA ALA A 171 -12.70 -7.51 7.04
C ALA A 171 -12.54 -6.02 6.67
N ARG A 172 -11.79 -5.70 5.62
CA ARG A 172 -11.68 -4.34 5.09
C ARG A 172 -12.15 -4.29 3.65
N TYR A 173 -13.17 -3.50 3.34
CA TYR A 173 -13.78 -3.38 2.03
C TYR A 173 -12.75 -3.13 0.92
N ARG A 174 -11.77 -2.26 1.16
CA ARG A 174 -10.71 -1.91 0.21
C ARG A 174 -9.86 -3.11 -0.25
N ASP A 175 -9.67 -4.14 0.59
CA ASP A 175 -8.88 -5.32 0.18
C ASP A 175 -9.66 -6.16 -0.85
N PHE A 176 -10.98 -6.29 -0.71
CA PHE A 176 -11.86 -6.95 -1.69
C PHE A 176 -12.02 -6.13 -2.97
N TYR A 177 -12.15 -4.81 -2.83
CA TYR A 177 -12.18 -3.88 -3.94
C TYR A 177 -10.92 -4.00 -4.80
N ASP A 178 -9.73 -3.99 -4.18
CA ASP A 178 -8.45 -4.10 -4.87
C ASP A 178 -8.33 -5.45 -5.62
N ILE A 179 -8.76 -6.56 -5.01
CA ILE A 179 -8.81 -7.88 -5.67
C ILE A 179 -9.69 -7.81 -6.93
N ALA A 180 -10.89 -7.26 -6.81
CA ALA A 180 -11.82 -7.15 -7.94
C ALA A 180 -11.22 -6.29 -9.06
N MET A 181 -10.61 -5.15 -8.74
CA MET A 181 -10.01 -4.26 -9.74
C MET A 181 -8.80 -4.87 -10.44
N ILE A 182 -7.96 -5.62 -9.73
CA ILE A 182 -6.83 -6.33 -10.34
C ILE A 182 -7.35 -7.40 -11.32
N LEU A 183 -8.30 -8.23 -10.86
CA LEU A 183 -8.85 -9.33 -11.68
C LEU A 183 -9.68 -8.85 -12.87
N ASP A 184 -10.29 -7.66 -12.79
CA ASP A 184 -11.00 -7.02 -13.92
C ASP A 184 -10.00 -6.47 -14.95
N SER A 185 -8.87 -5.91 -14.51
CA SER A 185 -7.91 -5.20 -15.35
C SER A 185 -6.85 -6.08 -15.98
N TYR A 186 -6.54 -7.23 -15.37
CA TYR A 186 -5.44 -8.09 -15.79
C TYR A 186 -5.82 -9.57 -15.81
N PRO A 187 -5.46 -10.31 -16.87
CA PRO A 187 -5.56 -11.76 -16.85
C PRO A 187 -4.57 -12.32 -15.82
N MET A 188 -5.05 -13.14 -14.88
CA MET A 188 -4.27 -13.75 -13.82
C MET A 188 -4.45 -15.26 -13.81
N ASP A 189 -3.36 -16.00 -13.72
CA ASP A 189 -3.41 -17.42 -13.36
C ASP A 189 -3.58 -17.54 -11.84
N LEU A 190 -4.80 -17.87 -11.42
CA LEU A 190 -5.13 -17.93 -10.00
C LEU A 190 -4.47 -19.10 -9.28
N SER A 191 -4.05 -20.15 -10.00
CA SER A 191 -3.25 -21.22 -9.39
C SER A 191 -1.86 -20.73 -9.01
N GLU A 192 -1.20 -19.97 -9.88
CA GLU A 192 0.08 -19.29 -9.58
C GLU A 192 -0.08 -18.31 -8.40
N ILE A 193 -1.18 -17.55 -8.37
CA ILE A 193 -1.42 -16.59 -7.27
C ILE A 193 -1.56 -17.32 -5.93
N ILE A 194 -2.30 -18.43 -5.87
CA ILE A 194 -2.44 -19.21 -4.64
C ILE A 194 -1.10 -19.85 -4.22
N ASP A 195 -0.27 -20.26 -5.16
CA ASP A 195 1.08 -20.74 -4.86
C ASP A 195 1.98 -19.62 -4.31
N LEU A 196 1.84 -18.38 -4.82
CA LEU A 196 2.52 -17.22 -4.23
C LEU A 196 2.03 -16.97 -2.79
N VAL A 197 0.72 -17.09 -2.52
CA VAL A 197 0.17 -16.97 -1.16
C VAL A 197 0.84 -18.00 -0.22
N ARG A 198 1.00 -19.28 -0.64
CA ARG A 198 1.66 -20.33 0.16
C ARG A 198 3.11 -20.03 0.49
N ARG A 199 3.78 -19.26 -0.34
CA ARG A 199 5.20 -18.89 -0.17
C ARG A 199 5.41 -17.66 0.73
N LYS A 200 4.32 -17.00 1.15
CA LYS A 200 4.35 -15.89 2.10
C LYS A 200 4.34 -16.39 3.54
N GLU A 201 4.80 -15.57 4.47
CA GLU A 201 4.61 -15.85 5.89
C GLU A 201 3.12 -15.76 6.26
N ILE A 202 2.60 -16.82 6.82
CA ILE A 202 1.18 -16.97 7.22
C ILE A 202 1.09 -17.15 8.72
N ARG A 203 0.59 -16.15 9.41
CA ARG A 203 0.46 -16.12 10.88
C ARG A 203 -0.82 -16.77 11.39
N LYS A 204 -1.87 -16.78 10.57
CA LYS A 204 -3.16 -17.40 10.84
C LYS A 204 -3.59 -18.20 9.62
N PRO A 205 -4.34 -19.31 9.79
CA PRO A 205 -4.90 -20.03 8.66
C PRO A 205 -5.72 -19.08 7.77
N ILE A 206 -5.57 -19.22 6.46
CA ILE A 206 -6.27 -18.42 5.46
C ILE A 206 -7.01 -19.34 4.48
N SER A 207 -8.17 -18.87 4.00
CA SER A 207 -9.02 -19.66 3.12
C SER A 207 -10.01 -18.78 2.37
N GLN A 208 -10.58 -19.30 1.29
CA GLN A 208 -11.71 -18.66 0.61
C GLN A 208 -12.91 -18.50 1.56
N SER A 209 -13.18 -19.48 2.41
CA SER A 209 -14.28 -19.39 3.39
C SER A 209 -14.09 -18.22 4.38
N SER A 210 -12.86 -17.97 4.81
CA SER A 210 -12.52 -16.79 5.62
C SER A 210 -12.71 -15.49 4.84
N MET A 211 -12.35 -15.44 3.56
CA MET A 211 -12.62 -14.27 2.70
C MET A 211 -14.12 -13.99 2.59
N LEU A 212 -14.94 -15.01 2.33
CA LEU A 212 -16.40 -14.85 2.24
C LEU A 212 -17.00 -14.32 3.54
N LYS A 213 -16.57 -14.88 4.68
CA LYS A 213 -16.99 -14.39 6.01
C LYS A 213 -16.58 -12.94 6.24
N ASN A 214 -15.35 -12.58 5.93
CA ASN A 214 -14.84 -11.22 6.09
C ASN A 214 -15.51 -10.24 5.11
N TRP A 215 -15.90 -10.70 3.93
CA TRP A 215 -16.67 -9.90 2.97
C TRP A 215 -18.04 -9.49 3.54
N GLU A 216 -18.76 -10.43 4.17
CA GLU A 216 -20.04 -10.13 4.79
C GLU A 216 -19.95 -9.01 5.85
N ILE A 217 -18.86 -8.98 6.62
CA ILE A 217 -18.59 -7.92 7.60
C ILE A 217 -18.23 -6.61 6.87
N ALA A 218 -17.29 -6.68 5.92
CA ALA A 218 -16.76 -5.51 5.23
C ALA A 218 -17.85 -4.74 4.45
N ARG A 219 -18.78 -5.44 3.76
CA ARG A 219 -19.87 -4.80 3.03
C ARG A 219 -20.87 -4.11 3.96
N GLN A 220 -21.12 -4.69 5.15
CA GLN A 220 -21.97 -4.06 6.15
C GLN A 220 -21.34 -2.79 6.74
N GLU A 221 -20.02 -2.81 7.01
CA GLU A 221 -19.29 -1.64 7.48
C GLU A 221 -19.27 -0.52 6.44
N LYS A 222 -19.05 -0.86 5.15
CA LYS A 222 -19.17 0.09 4.03
C LYS A 222 -20.57 0.72 4.00
N GLY A 223 -21.63 -0.08 4.10
CA GLY A 223 -23.02 0.38 4.09
C GLY A 223 -23.37 1.29 5.28
N ARG A 224 -22.65 1.16 6.40
CA ARG A 224 -22.79 2.04 7.59
C ARG A 224 -21.91 3.29 7.53
N GLY A 225 -21.14 3.50 6.44
CA GLY A 225 -20.23 4.62 6.30
C GLY A 225 -19.00 4.56 7.23
N ILE A 226 -18.59 3.37 7.65
CA ILE A 226 -17.39 3.16 8.46
C ILE A 226 -16.13 3.23 7.59
N ASP A 227 -16.22 2.74 6.35
CA ASP A 227 -15.16 2.90 5.35
C ASP A 227 -15.23 4.30 4.73
N LEU A 228 -14.36 5.20 5.16
CA LEU A 228 -14.31 6.60 4.73
C LEU A 228 -13.42 6.83 3.50
N ILE A 229 -12.98 5.78 2.82
CA ILE A 229 -12.11 5.90 1.65
C ILE A 229 -12.90 6.47 0.46
N VAL A 230 -12.27 7.41 -0.24
CA VAL A 230 -12.82 7.99 -1.47
C VAL A 230 -12.58 7.02 -2.64
N TYR A 231 -13.66 6.59 -3.28
CA TYR A 231 -13.65 5.77 -4.48
C TYR A 231 -14.06 6.62 -5.68
N SER A 232 -13.22 6.69 -6.72
CA SER A 232 -13.56 7.35 -7.99
C SER A 232 -14.29 6.43 -8.97
N LYS A 233 -14.24 5.12 -8.73
CA LYS A 233 -15.04 4.11 -9.45
C LYS A 233 -15.75 3.24 -8.41
N GLU A 234 -17.08 3.31 -8.35
CA GLU A 234 -17.86 2.38 -7.56
C GLU A 234 -18.05 1.06 -8.33
N ILE A 235 -18.10 -0.04 -7.61
CA ILE A 235 -18.39 -1.38 -8.14
C ILE A 235 -19.47 -2.03 -7.30
N SER A 236 -20.24 -2.92 -7.92
CA SER A 236 -21.31 -3.62 -7.23
C SER A 236 -20.79 -4.70 -6.28
N GLU A 237 -21.59 -5.05 -5.28
CA GLU A 237 -21.30 -6.18 -4.39
C GLU A 237 -21.15 -7.50 -5.17
N ASN A 238 -21.91 -7.66 -6.26
CA ASN A 238 -21.84 -8.84 -7.12
C ASN A 238 -20.51 -8.94 -7.87
N GLU A 239 -19.92 -7.82 -8.33
CA GLU A 239 -18.62 -7.82 -8.97
C GLU A 239 -17.54 -8.27 -7.97
N ILE A 240 -17.60 -7.79 -6.74
CA ILE A 240 -16.66 -8.22 -5.68
C ILE A 240 -16.86 -9.70 -5.35
N LEU A 241 -18.09 -10.15 -5.16
CA LEU A 241 -18.39 -11.55 -4.86
C LEU A 241 -17.92 -12.48 -5.98
N ASN A 242 -18.10 -12.07 -7.24
CA ASN A 242 -17.60 -12.80 -8.40
C ASN A 242 -16.07 -12.88 -8.38
N ALA A 243 -15.36 -11.80 -8.00
CA ALA A 243 -13.92 -11.81 -7.87
C ALA A 243 -13.45 -12.79 -6.78
N ILE A 244 -14.11 -12.82 -5.61
CA ILE A 244 -13.82 -13.79 -4.54
C ILE A 244 -14.06 -15.24 -5.03
N ASN A 245 -15.16 -15.48 -5.75
CA ASN A 245 -15.48 -16.80 -6.28
C ASN A 245 -14.47 -17.25 -7.35
N ARG A 246 -13.97 -16.34 -8.18
CA ARG A 246 -12.90 -16.63 -9.16
C ARG A 246 -11.62 -17.10 -8.50
N VAL A 247 -11.25 -16.58 -7.31
CA VAL A 247 -10.08 -17.05 -6.56
C VAL A 247 -10.15 -18.56 -6.29
N GLY A 248 -11.36 -19.11 -6.18
CA GLY A 248 -11.61 -20.53 -6.00
C GLY A 248 -11.37 -21.01 -4.58
N SER A 249 -11.63 -22.29 -4.35
CA SER A 249 -11.48 -22.89 -3.02
C SER A 249 -10.01 -23.14 -2.72
N PHE A 250 -9.55 -22.63 -1.60
CA PHE A 250 -8.22 -22.89 -1.05
C PHE A 250 -8.25 -22.85 0.47
N GLU A 251 -7.31 -23.57 1.09
CA GLU A 251 -7.03 -23.52 2.52
C GLU A 251 -5.52 -23.65 2.72
N ILE A 252 -4.94 -22.77 3.52
CA ILE A 252 -3.51 -22.74 3.81
C ILE A 252 -3.34 -22.58 5.31
N SER A 253 -2.64 -23.53 5.93
CA SER A 253 -2.34 -23.52 7.35
C SER A 253 -1.31 -22.44 7.69
N ARG A 254 -1.18 -22.13 8.98
CA ARG A 254 -0.14 -21.25 9.49
C ARG A 254 1.25 -21.81 9.11
N THR A 255 2.15 -20.91 8.69
CA THR A 255 3.56 -21.28 8.50
C THR A 255 4.17 -21.64 9.85
N GLU A 256 4.73 -22.84 9.98
CA GLU A 256 5.52 -23.18 11.15
C GLU A 256 6.77 -22.30 11.15
N GLN A 257 6.97 -21.51 12.20
CA GLN A 257 8.21 -20.77 12.37
C GLN A 257 9.33 -21.80 12.50
N LYS A 258 10.22 -21.87 11.51
CA LYS A 258 11.54 -22.45 11.75
C LYS A 258 12.22 -21.51 12.77
N ILE A 259 12.29 -21.95 14.00
CA ILE A 259 13.21 -21.41 14.98
C ILE A 259 14.59 -21.87 14.50
N ASP A 260 15.19 -21.13 13.59
CA ASP A 260 16.62 -21.22 13.40
C ASP A 260 17.22 -20.67 14.70
N SER A 261 17.51 -21.60 15.61
CA SER A 261 18.37 -21.34 16.76
C SER A 261 19.71 -20.92 16.17
N PHE A 262 19.92 -19.62 16.06
CA PHE A 262 21.26 -19.07 16.02
C PHE A 262 21.86 -19.41 17.39
N GLU A 263 22.67 -20.47 17.44
CA GLU A 263 23.55 -20.72 18.55
C GLU A 263 24.42 -19.49 18.77
N LEU A 264 24.41 -19.01 20.00
CA LEU A 264 25.20 -17.89 20.53
C LEU A 264 26.70 -18.17 20.38
#